data_5aa96722f15cda52dbe358f0ef4cf569
#
_entry.id   5aa96722f15cda52dbe358f0ef4cf569
#
_cell.length_a   1.000
_cell.length_b   1.000
_cell.length_c   1.000
_cell.angle_alpha   90.00
_cell.angle_beta   90.00
_cell.angle_gamma   90.00
#
_symmetry.space_group_name_H-M   'P 1'
#
loop_
_entity.id
_entity.type
_entity.pdbx_description
1 polymer ?
#
loop_
_entity_poly.entity_id
_entity_poly.type
_entity_poly.pdbx_seq_one_letter_code
_entity_poly.pdbx_strand_id
1 'polypeptide(L)'
;YCSPDECGNASLSSHGVETGNSKRTLKSEQLSTYDVEVTCLDHYFHEFKDQHIDYIKVDVQGHELEVMQGATKVLHAHDPVLCLELPQRNPSEVNYHNEVVKLLSSLGYNRRGNMRKETIFTKWK
;
A
#
# COMPACT_ATOMS: atom_id res chain seq x y z
N TYR A 1 8.51 -2.39 -2.90
CA TYR A 1 8.93 -1.50 -1.80
C TYR A 1 9.98 -0.55 -2.31
N CYS A 2 9.73 0.72 -2.22
CA CYS A 2 10.69 1.75 -2.58
C CYS A 2 10.63 2.86 -1.52
N SER A 3 11.74 3.12 -0.84
CA SER A 3 11.90 4.37 -0.12
C SER A 3 12.00 5.52 -1.13
N PRO A 4 11.71 6.78 -0.74
CA PRO A 4 11.78 7.92 -1.66
C PRO A 4 13.11 8.08 -2.41
N ASP A 5 14.18 7.46 -1.90
CA ASP A 5 15.55 7.55 -2.43
C ASP A 5 16.01 6.28 -3.16
N GLU A 6 15.20 5.21 -3.16
CA GLU A 6 15.58 3.92 -3.73
C GLU A 6 14.51 3.38 -4.69
N CYS A 7 14.58 3.75 -5.95
CA CYS A 7 13.95 2.98 -7.02
C CYS A 7 14.85 1.81 -7.37
N GLY A 8 14.38 0.59 -7.21
CA GLY A 8 15.17 -0.63 -7.39
C GLY A 8 14.38 -1.74 -8.07
N ASN A 9 15.01 -2.88 -8.25
CA ASN A 9 14.36 -4.09 -8.75
C ASN A 9 13.93 -4.98 -7.59
N ALA A 10 12.71 -5.50 -7.62
CA ALA A 10 12.22 -6.50 -6.70
C ALA A 10 11.95 -7.81 -7.43
N SER A 11 12.18 -8.93 -6.74
CA SER A 11 11.80 -10.25 -7.25
C SER A 11 10.45 -10.65 -6.67
N LEU A 12 9.50 -10.94 -7.54
CA LEU A 12 8.21 -11.54 -7.18
C LEU A 12 8.30 -13.06 -7.26
N SER A 13 8.14 -13.73 -6.13
CA SER A 13 7.92 -15.18 -6.12
C SER A 13 6.41 -15.46 -6.12
N SER A 14 5.93 -16.22 -7.10
CA SER A 14 4.56 -16.73 -7.06
C SER A 14 4.44 -17.76 -5.95
N HIS A 15 3.97 -17.38 -4.76
CA HIS A 15 3.41 -18.33 -3.81
C HIS A 15 2.03 -18.71 -4.34
N GLY A 16 1.80 -20.03 -4.51
CA GLY A 16 0.51 -20.53 -4.93
C GLY A 16 -0.59 -19.99 -4.02
N VAL A 17 -1.61 -19.41 -4.63
CA VAL A 17 -2.81 -18.95 -3.95
C VAL A 17 -3.45 -20.16 -3.26
N GLU A 18 -3.37 -20.26 -1.95
CA GLU A 18 -4.19 -21.19 -1.16
C GLU A 18 -5.65 -20.72 -1.20
N THR A 19 -6.37 -21.11 -2.22
CA THR A 19 -7.82 -21.11 -2.18
C THR A 19 -8.26 -22.27 -1.31
N GLY A 20 -9.01 -21.97 -0.26
CA GLY A 20 -9.38 -22.82 0.84
C GLY A 20 -9.77 -24.27 0.50
N ASN A 21 -9.44 -25.15 1.45
CA ASN A 21 -9.86 -26.54 1.60
C ASN A 21 -9.56 -27.51 0.44
N SER A 22 -8.29 -27.86 0.28
CA SER A 22 -7.93 -29.23 -0.14
C SER A 22 -6.46 -29.48 0.23
N LYS A 23 -6.25 -30.42 1.15
CA LYS A 23 -4.94 -31.04 1.39
C LYS A 23 -4.53 -31.78 0.11
N ARG A 24 -3.93 -31.07 -0.82
CA ARG A 24 -3.23 -31.66 -1.95
C ARG A 24 -1.75 -31.39 -1.74
N THR A 25 -1.02 -32.44 -1.45
CA THR A 25 0.45 -32.45 -1.50
C THR A 25 0.86 -32.07 -2.92
N LEU A 26 1.11 -30.82 -3.16
CA LEU A 26 1.68 -30.36 -4.43
C LEU A 26 3.14 -30.82 -4.44
N LYS A 27 3.48 -31.68 -5.41
CA LYS A 27 4.86 -31.95 -5.81
C LYS A 27 5.54 -30.61 -6.05
N SER A 28 6.83 -30.52 -5.72
CA SER A 28 7.69 -29.35 -5.90
C SER A 28 7.52 -28.76 -7.31
N GLU A 29 6.54 -27.88 -7.48
CA GLU A 29 6.46 -27.03 -8.65
C GLU A 29 7.61 -26.03 -8.54
N GLN A 30 8.43 -25.94 -9.57
CA GLN A 30 9.48 -24.94 -9.67
C GLN A 30 8.83 -23.56 -9.51
N LEU A 31 9.13 -22.89 -8.39
CA LEU A 31 8.76 -21.50 -8.19
C LEU A 31 9.48 -20.68 -9.27
N SER A 32 8.72 -20.18 -10.23
CA SER A 32 9.25 -19.20 -11.18
C SER A 32 9.33 -17.84 -10.49
N THR A 33 10.50 -17.25 -10.48
CA THR A 33 10.74 -15.88 -10.01
C THR A 33 10.80 -14.96 -11.22
N TYR A 34 10.20 -13.78 -11.10
CA TYR A 34 10.23 -12.74 -12.12
C TYR A 34 10.81 -11.48 -11.47
N ASP A 35 11.76 -10.87 -12.14
CA ASP A 35 12.25 -9.55 -11.76
C ASP A 35 11.29 -8.48 -12.28
N VAL A 36 10.89 -7.57 -11.40
CA VAL A 36 10.02 -6.45 -11.73
C VAL A 36 10.66 -5.16 -11.25
N GLU A 37 10.48 -4.10 -12.03
CA GLU A 37 10.89 -2.77 -11.62
C GLU A 37 9.97 -2.29 -10.49
N VAL A 38 10.57 -1.78 -9.41
CA VAL A 38 9.86 -1.18 -8.29
C VAL A 38 10.11 0.32 -8.30
N THR A 39 9.04 1.08 -8.19
CA THR A 39 9.08 2.53 -8.20
C THR A 39 8.12 3.11 -7.15
N CYS A 40 8.20 4.40 -6.89
CA CYS A 40 7.28 5.11 -6.01
C CYS A 40 6.33 6.01 -6.83
N LEU A 41 5.17 6.33 -6.26
CA LEU A 41 4.17 7.16 -6.94
C LEU A 41 4.70 8.58 -7.20
N ASP A 42 5.51 9.11 -6.29
CA ASP A 42 6.13 10.43 -6.42
C ASP A 42 7.11 10.53 -7.60
N HIS A 43 7.64 9.40 -8.08
CA HIS A 43 8.48 9.36 -9.27
C HIS A 43 7.69 9.74 -10.53
N TYR A 44 6.43 9.30 -10.60
CA TYR A 44 5.53 9.60 -11.71
C TYR A 44 4.70 10.88 -11.51
N PHE A 45 4.95 11.63 -10.44
CA PHE A 45 4.15 12.81 -10.10
C PHE A 45 4.01 13.81 -11.26
N HIS A 46 5.06 14.03 -12.06
CA HIS A 46 4.99 14.95 -13.19
C HIS A 46 4.13 14.44 -14.35
N GLU A 47 3.86 13.14 -14.43
CA GLU A 47 2.94 12.60 -15.43
C GLU A 47 1.48 12.91 -15.10
N PHE A 48 1.19 13.13 -13.80
CA PHE A 48 -0.15 13.41 -13.28
C PHE A 48 -0.40 14.87 -12.90
N LYS A 49 0.60 15.76 -13.06
CA LYS A 49 0.52 17.16 -12.61
C LYS A 49 -0.67 17.94 -13.18
N ASP A 50 -1.13 17.59 -14.39
CA ASP A 50 -2.24 18.21 -15.09
C ASP A 50 -3.58 17.47 -14.88
N GLN A 51 -3.61 16.42 -14.03
CA GLN A 51 -4.77 15.61 -13.70
C GLN A 51 -5.05 15.72 -12.20
N HIS A 52 -6.32 15.72 -11.81
CA HIS A 52 -6.70 15.65 -10.41
C HIS A 52 -6.89 14.19 -9.99
N ILE A 53 -6.30 13.81 -8.85
CA ILE A 53 -6.47 12.49 -8.26
C ILE A 53 -7.42 12.63 -7.06
N ASP A 54 -8.64 12.13 -7.20
CA ASP A 54 -9.67 12.24 -6.17
C ASP A 54 -9.62 11.09 -5.15
N TYR A 55 -9.14 9.92 -5.57
CA TYR A 55 -9.21 8.71 -4.78
C TYR A 55 -8.03 7.78 -5.05
N ILE A 56 -7.46 7.22 -3.98
CA ILE A 56 -6.41 6.21 -4.05
C ILE A 56 -6.80 5.03 -3.17
N LYS A 57 -6.92 3.83 -3.77
CA LYS A 57 -7.03 2.58 -3.04
C LYS A 57 -5.66 1.91 -2.98
N VAL A 58 -5.27 1.46 -1.78
CA VAL A 58 -4.03 0.72 -1.55
C VAL A 58 -4.37 -0.60 -0.85
N ASP A 59 -3.96 -1.68 -1.48
CA ASP A 59 -4.13 -3.06 -1.03
C ASP A 59 -2.89 -3.82 -1.49
N VAL A 60 -1.82 -3.71 -0.73
CA VAL A 60 -0.47 -4.21 -1.07
C VAL A 60 0.07 -5.20 -0.05
N GLN A 61 -0.85 -5.79 0.71
CA GLN A 61 -0.60 -6.92 1.61
C GLN A 61 0.54 -6.68 2.61
N GLY A 62 0.51 -5.53 3.30
CA GLY A 62 1.42 -5.19 4.40
C GLY A 62 2.56 -4.23 4.02
N HIS A 63 2.46 -3.56 2.86
CA HIS A 63 3.41 -2.52 2.42
C HIS A 63 2.74 -1.14 2.24
N GLU A 64 1.59 -0.92 2.91
CA GLU A 64 0.80 0.31 2.79
C GLU A 64 1.58 1.53 3.30
N LEU A 65 2.39 1.35 4.37
CA LEU A 65 3.23 2.42 4.93
C LEU A 65 4.24 2.92 3.91
N GLU A 66 4.93 2.00 3.26
CA GLU A 66 5.95 2.28 2.27
C GLU A 66 5.36 2.94 1.02
N VAL A 67 4.18 2.47 0.59
CA VAL A 67 3.44 3.13 -0.51
C VAL A 67 3.10 4.56 -0.15
N MET A 68 2.63 4.83 1.07
CA MET A 68 2.31 6.19 1.52
C MET A 68 3.57 7.07 1.66
N GLN A 69 4.69 6.51 2.09
CA GLN A 69 5.98 7.21 2.12
C GLN A 69 6.43 7.62 0.72
N GLY A 70 6.26 6.75 -0.28
CA GLY A 70 6.60 7.02 -1.67
C GLY A 70 5.56 7.82 -2.46
N ALA A 71 4.51 8.33 -1.80
CA ALA A 71 3.41 9.07 -2.39
C ALA A 71 3.24 10.49 -1.82
N THR A 72 4.15 10.97 -1.00
CA THR A 72 3.97 12.20 -0.21
C THR A 72 3.71 13.45 -1.06
N LYS A 73 4.36 13.59 -2.21
CA LYS A 73 4.14 14.71 -3.14
C LYS A 73 2.75 14.66 -3.77
N VAL A 74 2.34 13.46 -4.21
CA VAL A 74 1.01 13.22 -4.78
C VAL A 74 -0.07 13.51 -3.74
N LEU A 75 0.09 13.02 -2.51
CA LEU A 75 -0.84 13.25 -1.41
C LEU A 75 -0.95 14.72 -1.02
N HIS A 76 0.15 15.49 -1.18
CA HIS A 76 0.17 16.92 -0.89
C HIS A 76 -0.47 17.76 -2.00
N ALA A 77 -0.30 17.35 -3.25
CA ALA A 77 -0.77 18.11 -4.40
C ALA A 77 -2.25 17.90 -4.71
N HIS A 78 -2.78 16.69 -4.45
CA HIS A 78 -4.11 16.31 -4.89
C HIS A 78 -5.11 16.12 -3.75
N ASP A 79 -4.66 15.94 -2.50
CA ASP A 79 -5.50 15.69 -1.32
C ASP A 79 -6.54 14.57 -1.50
N PRO A 80 -6.19 13.43 -2.12
CA PRO A 80 -7.16 12.40 -2.46
C PRO A 80 -7.79 11.77 -1.21
N VAL A 81 -8.97 11.20 -1.37
CA VAL A 81 -9.50 10.24 -0.40
C VAL A 81 -8.66 8.97 -0.47
N LEU A 82 -8.22 8.46 0.68
CA LEU A 82 -7.43 7.23 0.77
C LEU A 82 -8.28 6.09 1.33
N CYS A 83 -8.14 4.91 0.73
CA CYS A 83 -8.73 3.67 1.18
C CYS A 83 -7.61 2.62 1.31
N LEU A 84 -7.23 2.29 2.54
CA LEU A 84 -6.12 1.39 2.82
C LEU A 84 -6.62 0.10 3.47
N GLU A 85 -6.13 -1.07 3.03
CA GLU A 85 -6.34 -2.32 3.76
C GLU A 85 -5.37 -2.40 4.94
N LEU A 86 -5.87 -2.10 6.15
CA LEU A 86 -5.08 -2.08 7.38
C LEU A 86 -5.65 -3.08 8.40
N PRO A 87 -5.28 -4.36 8.31
CA PRO A 87 -5.75 -5.37 9.25
C PRO A 87 -5.23 -5.10 10.68
N GLN A 88 -6.00 -5.53 11.68
CA GLN A 88 -5.69 -5.35 13.12
C GLN A 88 -5.96 -6.64 13.90
N ARG A 89 -5.53 -7.78 13.35
CA ARG A 89 -5.81 -9.12 13.91
C ARG A 89 -4.87 -9.51 15.05
N ASN A 90 -3.68 -8.89 15.09
CA ASN A 90 -2.64 -9.19 16.07
C ASN A 90 -1.87 -7.91 16.47
N PRO A 91 -1.06 -7.94 17.56
CA PRO A 91 -0.33 -6.76 18.03
C PRO A 91 0.63 -6.14 17.01
N SER A 92 1.27 -6.95 16.16
CA SER A 92 2.17 -6.44 15.13
C SER A 92 1.43 -5.65 14.05
N GLU A 93 0.27 -6.15 13.61
CA GLU A 93 -0.60 -5.44 12.67
C GLU A 93 -1.15 -4.13 13.28
N VAL A 94 -1.48 -4.13 14.57
CA VAL A 94 -1.92 -2.92 15.28
C VAL A 94 -0.80 -1.88 15.33
N ASN A 95 0.43 -2.29 15.62
CA ASN A 95 1.58 -1.39 15.62
C ASN A 95 1.82 -0.79 14.23
N TYR A 96 1.83 -1.62 13.20
CA TYR A 96 1.95 -1.19 11.81
C TYR A 96 0.84 -0.22 11.40
N HIS A 97 -0.42 -0.54 11.75
CA HIS A 97 -1.57 0.36 11.54
C HIS A 97 -1.32 1.73 12.18
N ASN A 98 -0.83 1.76 13.42
CA ASN A 98 -0.56 3.01 14.14
C ASN A 98 0.54 3.84 13.46
N GLU A 99 1.56 3.21 12.87
CA GLU A 99 2.60 3.88 12.10
C GLU A 99 2.04 4.53 10.83
N VAL A 100 1.18 3.82 10.09
CA VAL A 100 0.48 4.38 8.94
C VAL A 100 -0.40 5.57 9.34
N VAL A 101 -1.19 5.44 10.41
CA VAL A 101 -2.03 6.53 10.92
C VAL A 101 -1.20 7.73 11.32
N LYS A 102 -0.06 7.52 11.99
CA LYS A 102 0.86 8.58 12.40
C LYS A 102 1.42 9.34 11.20
N LEU A 103 1.87 8.61 10.18
CA LEU A 103 2.36 9.21 8.94
C LEU A 103 1.26 10.05 8.27
N LEU A 104 0.09 9.46 8.05
CA LEU A 104 -1.03 10.14 7.38
C LEU A 104 -1.51 11.36 8.18
N SER A 105 -1.53 11.27 9.52
CA SER A 105 -1.87 12.42 10.38
C SER A 105 -0.86 13.55 10.25
N SER A 106 0.44 13.25 10.11
CA SER A 106 1.47 14.27 9.87
C SER A 106 1.30 14.98 8.51
N LEU A 107 0.68 14.30 7.54
CA LEU A 107 0.31 14.85 6.22
C LEU A 107 -1.06 15.55 6.21
N GLY A 108 -1.72 15.67 7.37
CA GLY A 108 -3.00 16.35 7.53
C GLY A 108 -4.24 15.46 7.28
N TYR A 109 -4.07 14.16 7.13
CA TYR A 109 -5.19 13.24 6.95
C TYR A 109 -5.83 12.85 8.27
N ASN A 110 -7.16 12.72 8.26
CA ASN A 110 -7.97 12.26 9.38
C ASN A 110 -8.61 10.92 9.02
N ARG A 111 -8.56 9.97 9.94
CA ARG A 111 -9.30 8.72 9.82
C ARG A 111 -10.80 8.98 9.94
N ARG A 112 -11.60 8.48 9.00
CA ARG A 112 -13.06 8.68 8.97
C ARG A 112 -13.85 7.46 9.39
N GLY A 113 -13.32 6.27 9.20
CA GLY A 113 -14.00 5.04 9.56
C GLY A 113 -13.36 3.82 8.92
N ASN A 114 -13.94 2.66 9.23
CA ASN A 114 -13.55 1.40 8.64
C ASN A 114 -14.73 0.81 7.88
N MET A 115 -14.47 0.28 6.70
CA MET A 115 -15.38 -0.57 5.95
C MET A 115 -14.76 -1.97 5.86
N ARG A 116 -15.20 -2.87 6.74
CA ARG A 116 -14.62 -4.22 6.87
C ARG A 116 -13.13 -4.16 7.27
N LYS A 117 -12.23 -4.46 6.32
CA LYS A 117 -10.76 -4.41 6.52
C LYS A 117 -10.15 -3.09 6.06
N GLU A 118 -10.92 -2.26 5.37
CA GLU A 118 -10.45 -1.02 4.78
C GLU A 118 -10.63 0.14 5.75
N THR A 119 -9.64 1.02 5.82
CA THR A 119 -9.67 2.25 6.60
C THR A 119 -9.67 3.44 5.66
N ILE A 120 -10.62 4.36 5.87
CA ILE A 120 -10.77 5.56 5.04
C ILE A 120 -10.13 6.75 5.73
N PHE A 121 -9.34 7.51 4.96
CA PHE A 121 -8.72 8.75 5.39
C PHE A 121 -9.05 9.89 4.43
N THR A 122 -9.25 11.11 4.99
CA THR A 122 -9.47 12.34 4.22
C THR A 122 -8.78 13.50 4.90
N LYS A 123 -8.46 14.57 4.15
CA LYS A 123 -8.03 15.86 4.71
C LYS A 123 -9.20 16.79 5.06
N TRP A 124 -10.40 16.47 4.62
CA TRP A 124 -11.57 17.31 4.88
C TRP A 124 -11.99 17.22 6.36
N LYS A 125 -12.53 18.32 6.85
CA LYS A 125 -13.10 18.47 8.22
C LYS A 125 -14.49 17.84 8.32
#